data_95b6cd8f5013c87154ed5035a93ee326
#
_entry.id   95b6cd8f5013c87154ed5035a93ee326
#
_cell.length_a   1.000
_cell.length_b   1.000
_cell.length_c   1.000
_cell.angle_alpha   90.00
_cell.angle_beta   90.00
_cell.angle_gamma   90.00
#
_symmetry.space_group_name_H-M   'P 1'
#
loop_
_entity.id
_entity.type
_entity.pdbx_description
1 polymer ?
#
loop_
_entity_poly.entity_id
_entity_poly.type
_entity_poly.pdbx_seq_one_letter_code
_entity_poly.pdbx_strand_id
1 'polypeptide(L)'
;MTHAELLKRLLENQDLKYRDFHASLLPNIDKKSIIGVRVPVMRKIAKEFADTAAPAELAKFLDKLPHKHFEENQVHLFVVERIKDFDECLRRIEQFLPYIDNWAVCDGKSPKALLKDEKRFVSCIEKWLKSKHPYTVRFGVNMLMTFFLDARFDKKFLKWVAAIDENLFDDSDTGCAGSSKPAKQTAMPTDRYYVQMVVAWYFATALAKQWDAAFPYIKNRRLSPWIHAKTIQKACESYRITAEQKVVLRALA
;
A
#
# COMPACT_ATOMS: atom_id res chain seq x y z
N MET A 1 -6.70 3.67 27.19
CA MET A 1 -5.76 2.53 26.88
C MET A 1 -4.36 3.09 26.70
N THR A 2 -3.37 2.50 27.32
CA THR A 2 -1.94 2.80 27.15
C THR A 2 -1.34 1.97 26.01
N HIS A 3 -0.12 2.33 25.56
CA HIS A 3 0.60 1.52 24.56
C HIS A 3 0.88 0.09 25.05
N ALA A 4 1.18 -0.08 26.35
CA ALA A 4 1.40 -1.40 26.94
C ALA A 4 0.13 -2.28 26.90
N GLU A 5 -1.03 -1.68 27.19
CA GLU A 5 -2.32 -2.37 27.09
C GLU A 5 -2.69 -2.69 25.64
N LEU A 6 -2.39 -1.80 24.66
CA LEU A 6 -2.53 -2.06 23.24
C LEU A 6 -1.74 -3.31 22.85
N LEU A 7 -0.44 -3.35 23.19
CA LEU A 7 0.43 -4.49 22.85
C LEU A 7 -0.06 -5.78 23.52
N LYS A 8 -0.46 -5.73 24.82
CA LYS A 8 -1.04 -6.88 25.50
C LYS A 8 -2.26 -7.42 24.73
N ARG A 9 -3.17 -6.56 24.32
CA ARG A 9 -4.36 -6.97 23.55
C ARG A 9 -4.04 -7.57 22.19
N LEU A 10 -3.00 -7.05 21.49
CA LEU A 10 -2.53 -7.67 20.26
C LEU A 10 -2.01 -9.08 20.53
N LEU A 11 -1.22 -9.28 21.58
CA LEU A 11 -0.68 -10.59 21.95
C LEU A 11 -1.77 -11.58 22.39
N GLU A 12 -2.79 -11.15 23.13
CA GLU A 12 -3.94 -11.97 23.53
C GLU A 12 -4.78 -12.45 22.32
N ASN A 13 -4.69 -11.78 21.19
CA ASN A 13 -5.38 -12.13 19.94
C ASN A 13 -4.47 -12.77 18.90
N GLN A 14 -3.32 -13.32 19.33
CA GLN A 14 -2.38 -14.01 18.46
C GLN A 14 -2.99 -15.31 17.89
N ASP A 15 -2.83 -15.49 16.57
CA ASP A 15 -3.13 -16.73 15.85
C ASP A 15 -1.83 -17.18 15.14
N LEU A 16 -1.18 -18.22 15.68
CA LEU A 16 0.11 -18.70 15.16
C LEU A 16 0.00 -19.27 13.75
N LYS A 17 -1.14 -19.91 13.41
CA LYS A 17 -1.37 -20.42 12.05
C LYS A 17 -1.53 -19.26 11.06
N TYR A 18 -2.26 -18.24 11.45
CA TYR A 18 -2.39 -17.03 10.64
C TYR A 18 -1.06 -16.27 10.52
N ARG A 19 -0.28 -16.18 11.60
CA ARG A 19 1.08 -15.61 11.57
C ARG A 19 1.94 -16.30 10.52
N ASP A 20 1.96 -17.63 10.52
CA ASP A 20 2.80 -18.42 9.62
C ASP A 20 2.36 -18.27 8.17
N PHE A 21 1.06 -18.27 7.93
CA PHE A 21 0.50 -17.96 6.61
C PHE A 21 0.84 -16.52 6.18
N HIS A 22 0.63 -15.54 7.05
CA HIS A 22 0.86 -14.13 6.71
C HIS A 22 2.35 -13.83 6.46
N ALA A 23 3.24 -14.42 7.25
CA ALA A 23 4.68 -14.31 7.05
C ALA A 23 5.13 -14.84 5.66
N SER A 24 4.46 -15.87 5.13
CA SER A 24 4.77 -16.38 3.78
C SER A 24 4.44 -15.38 2.66
N LEU A 25 3.54 -14.42 2.93
CA LEU A 25 3.17 -13.34 2.00
C LEU A 25 4.07 -12.10 2.14
N LEU A 26 4.90 -12.04 3.18
CA LEU A 26 5.77 -10.91 3.53
C LEU A 26 7.21 -11.41 3.71
N PRO A 27 7.85 -11.90 2.64
CA PRO A 27 9.15 -12.55 2.74
C PRO A 27 10.28 -11.60 3.19
N ASN A 28 10.08 -10.30 3.04
CA ASN A 28 11.00 -9.25 3.48
C ASN A 28 10.83 -8.85 4.96
N ILE A 29 9.84 -9.40 5.67
CA ILE A 29 9.58 -9.08 7.08
C ILE A 29 10.03 -10.24 7.97
N ASP A 30 10.81 -9.95 9.01
CA ASP A 30 11.18 -10.98 9.99
C ASP A 30 9.92 -11.54 10.66
N LYS A 31 9.69 -12.84 10.50
CA LYS A 31 8.58 -13.56 11.11
C LYS A 31 8.47 -13.34 12.63
N LYS A 32 9.59 -13.08 13.32
CA LYS A 32 9.61 -12.80 14.76
C LYS A 32 8.97 -11.47 15.12
N SER A 33 8.91 -10.53 14.17
CA SER A 33 8.22 -9.25 14.36
C SER A 33 6.70 -9.35 14.16
N ILE A 34 6.20 -10.46 13.59
CA ILE A 34 4.78 -10.67 13.31
C ILE A 34 4.13 -11.39 14.51
N ILE A 35 3.15 -10.76 15.14
CA ILE A 35 2.35 -11.36 16.22
C ILE A 35 1.36 -12.38 15.63
N GLY A 36 0.70 -12.05 14.52
CA GLY A 36 -0.30 -12.88 13.86
C GLY A 36 -1.74 -12.51 14.24
N VAL A 37 -2.06 -11.23 14.27
CA VAL A 37 -3.42 -10.75 14.55
C VAL A 37 -4.17 -10.47 13.25
N ARG A 38 -5.40 -10.99 13.12
CA ARG A 38 -6.22 -10.78 11.93
C ARG A 38 -6.67 -9.32 11.78
N VAL A 39 -6.69 -8.81 10.55
CA VAL A 39 -6.98 -7.40 10.24
C VAL A 39 -8.28 -6.88 10.88
N PRO A 40 -9.43 -7.59 10.87
CA PRO A 40 -10.64 -7.09 11.53
C PRO A 40 -10.46 -6.87 13.03
N VAL A 41 -9.69 -7.75 13.71
CA VAL A 41 -9.38 -7.64 15.14
C VAL A 41 -8.46 -6.46 15.38
N MET A 42 -7.39 -6.30 14.57
CA MET A 42 -6.50 -5.12 14.66
C MET A 42 -7.26 -3.82 14.48
N ARG A 43 -8.19 -3.72 13.51
CA ARG A 43 -9.01 -2.52 13.30
C ARG A 43 -9.89 -2.21 14.51
N LYS A 44 -10.46 -3.25 15.18
CA LYS A 44 -11.23 -3.07 16.41
C LYS A 44 -10.36 -2.53 17.54
N ILE A 45 -9.19 -3.13 17.75
CA ILE A 45 -8.23 -2.72 18.78
C ILE A 45 -7.72 -1.29 18.50
N ALA A 46 -7.36 -0.98 17.27
CA ALA A 46 -6.92 0.36 16.87
C ALA A 46 -8.01 1.42 17.10
N LYS A 47 -9.26 1.09 16.79
CA LYS A 47 -10.41 1.97 17.07
C LYS A 47 -10.53 2.25 18.55
N GLU A 48 -10.53 1.21 19.38
CA GLU A 48 -10.66 1.33 20.82
C GLU A 48 -9.49 2.11 21.43
N PHE A 49 -8.26 1.85 20.96
CA PHE A 49 -7.09 2.62 21.37
C PHE A 49 -7.24 4.11 21.03
N ALA A 50 -7.62 4.44 19.80
CA ALA A 50 -7.84 5.83 19.39
C ALA A 50 -8.96 6.53 20.19
N ASP A 51 -10.00 5.80 20.57
CA ASP A 51 -11.17 6.36 21.27
C ASP A 51 -10.94 6.50 22.80
N THR A 52 -10.02 5.71 23.40
CA THR A 52 -9.86 5.62 24.87
C THR A 52 -8.49 6.03 25.39
N ALA A 53 -7.47 6.13 24.53
CA ALA A 53 -6.17 6.60 24.95
C ALA A 53 -6.19 8.09 25.31
N ALA A 54 -5.46 8.48 26.36
CA ALA A 54 -5.21 9.88 26.60
C ALA A 54 -4.43 10.49 25.41
N PRO A 55 -4.68 11.77 25.05
CA PRO A 55 -4.01 12.40 23.91
C PRO A 55 -2.48 12.28 23.95
N ALA A 56 -1.87 12.39 25.12
CA ALA A 56 -0.42 12.25 25.32
C ALA A 56 0.07 10.82 25.02
N GLU A 57 -0.69 9.78 25.40
CA GLU A 57 -0.36 8.39 25.12
C GLU A 57 -0.49 8.08 23.61
N LEU A 58 -1.53 8.63 22.97
CA LEU A 58 -1.72 8.49 21.54
C LEU A 58 -0.58 9.17 20.76
N ALA A 59 -0.22 10.38 21.12
CA ALA A 59 0.92 11.11 20.53
C ALA A 59 2.22 10.32 20.72
N LYS A 60 2.51 9.85 21.95
CA LYS A 60 3.69 9.04 22.25
C LYS A 60 3.77 7.77 21.41
N PHE A 61 2.65 7.08 21.19
CA PHE A 61 2.59 5.91 20.29
C PHE A 61 2.92 6.30 18.86
N LEU A 62 2.30 7.36 18.34
CA LEU A 62 2.50 7.82 16.96
C LEU A 62 3.91 8.41 16.72
N ASP A 63 4.57 8.92 17.76
CA ASP A 63 5.94 9.47 17.67
C ASP A 63 7.03 8.41 17.84
N LYS A 64 6.70 7.24 18.41
CA LYS A 64 7.66 6.15 18.63
C LYS A 64 7.85 5.31 17.36
N LEU A 65 8.73 5.75 16.50
CA LEU A 65 9.04 5.10 15.22
C LEU A 65 10.51 4.66 15.16
N PRO A 66 10.80 3.54 14.50
CA PRO A 66 9.88 2.52 13.99
C PRO A 66 9.22 1.71 15.12
N HIS A 67 8.05 1.13 14.85
CA HIS A 67 7.44 0.18 15.77
C HIS A 67 8.14 -1.19 15.70
N LYS A 68 8.12 -1.91 16.82
CA LYS A 68 8.79 -3.22 16.94
C LYS A 68 8.03 -4.33 16.19
N HIS A 69 6.69 -4.32 16.27
CA HIS A 69 5.87 -5.38 15.70
C HIS A 69 5.14 -4.89 14.44
N PHE A 70 5.00 -5.82 13.50
CA PHE A 70 4.24 -5.59 12.26
C PHE A 70 2.83 -5.06 12.54
N GLU A 71 2.14 -5.62 13.54
CA GLU A 71 0.79 -5.20 13.91
C GLU A 71 0.73 -3.80 14.51
N GLU A 72 1.78 -3.35 15.18
CA GLU A 72 1.86 -1.96 15.66
C GLU A 72 1.93 -0.98 14.47
N ASN A 73 2.68 -1.33 13.40
CA ASN A 73 2.72 -0.54 12.16
C ASN A 73 1.34 -0.49 11.48
N GLN A 74 0.59 -1.59 11.47
CA GLN A 74 -0.78 -1.62 10.97
C GLN A 74 -1.71 -0.73 11.81
N VAL A 75 -1.64 -0.88 13.14
CA VAL A 75 -2.44 -0.09 14.09
C VAL A 75 -2.12 1.39 13.95
N HIS A 76 -0.86 1.77 13.74
CA HIS A 76 -0.44 3.16 13.51
C HIS A 76 -1.29 3.80 12.40
N LEU A 77 -1.32 3.21 11.22
CA LEU A 77 -2.11 3.77 10.11
C LEU A 77 -3.62 3.68 10.34
N PHE A 78 -4.13 2.65 11.04
CA PHE A 78 -5.55 2.60 11.39
C PHE A 78 -5.96 3.70 12.38
N VAL A 79 -5.03 4.13 13.26
CA VAL A 79 -5.24 5.29 14.15
C VAL A 79 -5.19 6.58 13.34
N VAL A 80 -4.19 6.74 12.43
CA VAL A 80 -4.05 7.93 11.58
C VAL A 80 -5.27 8.13 10.68
N GLU A 81 -5.87 7.06 10.15
CA GLU A 81 -7.12 7.12 9.37
C GLU A 81 -8.29 7.76 10.14
N ARG A 82 -8.25 7.78 11.47
CA ARG A 82 -9.32 8.32 12.34
C ARG A 82 -9.12 9.80 12.68
N ILE A 83 -7.95 10.35 12.43
CA ILE A 83 -7.67 11.78 12.62
C ILE A 83 -8.61 12.58 11.70
N LYS A 84 -9.26 13.60 12.27
CA LYS A 84 -10.23 14.43 11.54
C LYS A 84 -9.62 15.70 10.95
N ASP A 85 -8.55 16.19 11.56
CA ASP A 85 -7.85 17.37 11.08
C ASP A 85 -6.95 17.00 9.89
N PHE A 86 -6.95 17.87 8.86
CA PHE A 86 -6.19 17.64 7.63
C PHE A 86 -4.68 17.69 7.90
N ASP A 87 -4.22 18.75 8.57
CA ASP A 87 -2.79 19.01 8.76
C ASP A 87 -2.16 17.96 9.68
N GLU A 88 -2.83 17.61 10.75
CA GLU A 88 -2.36 16.55 11.66
C GLU A 88 -2.37 15.18 10.98
N CYS A 89 -3.41 14.85 10.21
CA CYS A 89 -3.47 13.60 9.46
C CYS A 89 -2.32 13.51 8.45
N LEU A 90 -2.10 14.57 7.65
CA LEU A 90 -1.02 14.64 6.68
C LEU A 90 0.35 14.53 7.36
N ARG A 91 0.57 15.30 8.42
CA ARG A 91 1.82 15.27 9.18
C ARG A 91 2.14 13.86 9.69
N ARG A 92 1.16 13.15 10.24
CA ARG A 92 1.33 11.78 10.74
C ARG A 92 1.61 10.79 9.62
N ILE A 93 0.96 10.94 8.47
CA ILE A 93 1.26 10.12 7.29
C ILE A 93 2.70 10.37 6.83
N GLU A 94 3.09 11.63 6.59
CA GLU A 94 4.43 11.95 6.09
C GLU A 94 5.54 11.52 7.07
N GLN A 95 5.29 11.59 8.38
CA GLN A 95 6.20 11.10 9.41
C GLN A 95 6.37 9.58 9.34
N PHE A 96 5.32 8.84 9.00
CA PHE A 96 5.33 7.37 9.01
C PHE A 96 5.76 6.75 7.67
N LEU A 97 5.55 7.42 6.55
CA LEU A 97 5.86 6.90 5.20
C LEU A 97 7.27 6.30 5.07
N PRO A 98 8.35 6.91 5.62
CA PRO A 98 9.70 6.34 5.54
C PRO A 98 9.88 4.99 6.25
N TYR A 99 8.98 4.62 7.13
CA TYR A 99 9.03 3.39 7.92
C TYR A 99 8.14 2.28 7.37
N ILE A 100 7.44 2.51 6.26
CA ILE A 100 6.65 1.48 5.59
C ILE A 100 7.59 0.64 4.74
N ASP A 101 7.72 -0.63 5.10
CA ASP A 101 8.64 -1.60 4.49
C ASP A 101 7.92 -2.77 3.79
N ASN A 102 6.59 -2.76 3.76
CA ASN A 102 5.81 -3.83 3.16
C ASN A 102 4.44 -3.37 2.64
N TRP A 103 3.90 -4.13 1.68
CA TRP A 103 2.62 -3.82 1.05
C TRP A 103 1.43 -3.92 2.01
N ALA A 104 1.47 -4.83 2.99
CA ALA A 104 0.33 -5.06 3.88
C ALA A 104 0.09 -3.88 4.83
N VAL A 105 1.16 -3.20 5.29
CA VAL A 105 1.05 -1.94 6.04
C VAL A 105 0.57 -0.82 5.14
N CYS A 106 1.10 -0.75 3.90
CA CYS A 106 0.83 0.34 2.95
C CYS A 106 -0.62 0.35 2.43
N ASP A 107 -1.14 -0.83 2.06
CA ASP A 107 -2.39 -0.95 1.29
C ASP A 107 -3.64 -0.87 2.16
N GLY A 108 -4.77 -0.58 1.52
CA GLY A 108 -6.09 -0.60 2.15
C GLY A 108 -6.31 0.49 3.20
N LYS A 109 -5.60 1.60 3.10
CA LYS A 109 -5.77 2.78 3.96
C LYS A 109 -6.64 3.84 3.27
N SER A 110 -7.43 4.55 4.07
CA SER A 110 -8.41 5.53 3.58
C SER A 110 -8.50 6.75 4.51
N PRO A 111 -7.45 7.60 4.58
CA PRO A 111 -7.40 8.78 5.43
C PRO A 111 -8.31 9.90 4.89
N LYS A 112 -9.62 9.81 5.18
CA LYS A 112 -10.65 10.71 4.63
C LYS A 112 -10.47 12.18 5.01
N ALA A 113 -9.74 12.48 6.10
CA ALA A 113 -9.44 13.86 6.49
C ALA A 113 -8.74 14.63 5.36
N LEU A 114 -7.93 13.95 4.54
CA LEU A 114 -7.21 14.58 3.43
C LEU A 114 -8.11 15.07 2.30
N LEU A 115 -9.37 14.60 2.22
CA LEU A 115 -10.35 15.11 1.27
C LEU A 115 -10.91 16.51 1.65
N LYS A 116 -10.62 17.02 2.85
CA LYS A 116 -11.05 18.37 3.26
C LYS A 116 -10.34 19.48 2.49
N ASP A 117 -9.12 19.20 1.98
CA ASP A 117 -8.40 20.06 1.04
C ASP A 117 -7.88 19.19 -0.10
N GLU A 118 -8.78 18.90 -1.05
CA GLU A 118 -8.48 18.01 -2.18
C GLU A 118 -7.31 18.53 -3.03
N LYS A 119 -7.19 19.85 -3.20
CA LYS A 119 -6.11 20.45 -3.99
C LYS A 119 -4.74 20.19 -3.35
N ARG A 120 -4.61 20.43 -2.07
CA ARG A 120 -3.37 20.12 -1.32
C ARG A 120 -3.10 18.62 -1.30
N PHE A 121 -4.13 17.82 -1.10
CA PHE A 121 -3.97 16.35 -1.12
C PHE A 121 -3.44 15.85 -2.46
N VAL A 122 -3.98 16.33 -3.58
CA VAL A 122 -3.49 15.97 -4.92
C VAL A 122 -2.03 16.41 -5.11
N SER A 123 -1.62 17.58 -4.59
CA SER A 123 -0.22 18.02 -4.62
C SER A 123 0.69 17.11 -3.78
N CYS A 124 0.22 16.65 -2.63
CA CYS A 124 0.96 15.69 -1.81
C CYS A 124 1.14 14.34 -2.54
N ILE A 125 0.07 13.84 -3.18
CA ILE A 125 0.15 12.61 -3.98
C ILE A 125 1.17 12.76 -5.09
N GLU A 126 1.17 13.87 -5.85
CA GLU A 126 2.16 14.13 -6.90
C GLU A 126 3.59 14.10 -6.36
N LYS A 127 3.84 14.67 -5.19
CA LYS A 127 5.13 14.62 -4.50
C LYS A 127 5.50 13.17 -4.13
N TRP A 128 4.57 12.39 -3.57
CA TRP A 128 4.81 11.01 -3.16
C TRP A 128 5.13 10.09 -4.35
N LEU A 129 4.48 10.31 -5.50
CA LEU A 129 4.77 9.55 -6.73
C LEU A 129 6.18 9.76 -7.27
N LYS A 130 6.87 10.85 -6.88
CA LYS A 130 8.25 11.18 -7.26
C LYS A 130 9.27 10.75 -6.20
N SER A 131 8.85 10.07 -5.14
CA SER A 131 9.73 9.60 -4.06
C SER A 131 10.69 8.51 -4.55
N LYS A 132 11.87 8.44 -3.94
CA LYS A 132 12.80 7.31 -4.09
C LYS A 132 12.48 6.14 -3.14
N HIS A 133 11.51 6.29 -2.25
CA HIS A 133 11.08 5.25 -1.34
C HIS A 133 9.89 4.47 -1.96
N PRO A 134 10.00 3.17 -2.21
CA PRO A 134 9.02 2.39 -2.99
C PRO A 134 7.63 2.40 -2.38
N TYR A 135 7.54 2.29 -1.06
CA TYR A 135 6.24 2.28 -0.37
C TYR A 135 5.60 3.67 -0.24
N THR A 136 6.39 4.75 -0.31
CA THR A 136 5.83 6.11 -0.46
C THR A 136 5.16 6.27 -1.83
N VAL A 137 5.81 5.80 -2.91
CA VAL A 137 5.21 5.76 -4.26
C VAL A 137 3.96 4.89 -4.25
N ARG A 138 4.06 3.68 -3.68
CA ARG A 138 2.93 2.76 -3.57
C ARG A 138 1.76 3.37 -2.81
N PHE A 139 2.01 4.09 -1.72
CA PHE A 139 0.98 4.80 -0.95
C PHE A 139 0.31 5.88 -1.81
N GLY A 140 1.07 6.67 -2.54
CA GLY A 140 0.53 7.67 -3.46
C GLY A 140 -0.39 7.07 -4.54
N VAL A 141 0.03 5.96 -5.17
CA VAL A 141 -0.80 5.24 -6.15
C VAL A 141 -2.07 4.68 -5.50
N ASN A 142 -1.98 4.14 -4.26
CA ASN A 142 -3.14 3.65 -3.52
C ASN A 142 -4.13 4.77 -3.19
N MET A 143 -3.65 5.99 -2.88
CA MET A 143 -4.52 7.14 -2.65
C MET A 143 -5.27 7.55 -3.92
N LEU A 144 -4.60 7.56 -5.09
CA LEU A 144 -5.27 7.76 -6.38
C LEU A 144 -6.32 6.67 -6.65
N MET A 145 -5.99 5.41 -6.39
CA MET A 145 -6.90 4.29 -6.61
C MET A 145 -8.12 4.34 -5.69
N THR A 146 -7.94 4.77 -4.44
CA THR A 146 -8.98 4.81 -3.42
C THR A 146 -9.93 5.98 -3.61
N PHE A 147 -9.42 7.17 -3.96
CA PHE A 147 -10.19 8.39 -3.93
C PHE A 147 -10.45 9.04 -5.29
N PHE A 148 -9.66 8.69 -6.31
CA PHE A 148 -9.62 9.44 -7.57
C PHE A 148 -9.84 8.58 -8.83
N LEU A 149 -10.45 7.40 -8.71
CA LEU A 149 -10.87 6.59 -9.87
C LEU A 149 -12.38 6.59 -10.12
N ASP A 150 -13.17 7.28 -9.29
CA ASP A 150 -14.61 7.43 -9.46
C ASP A 150 -14.96 8.90 -9.76
N ALA A 151 -15.87 9.53 -9.01
CA ALA A 151 -16.36 10.89 -9.25
C ALA A 151 -15.27 11.99 -9.30
N ARG A 152 -14.09 11.74 -8.68
CA ARG A 152 -12.94 12.66 -8.68
C ARG A 152 -11.91 12.32 -9.74
N PHE A 153 -12.26 11.50 -10.71
CA PHE A 153 -11.32 11.07 -11.75
C PHE A 153 -10.84 12.22 -12.62
N ASP A 154 -9.51 12.26 -12.85
CA ASP A 154 -8.88 13.15 -13.83
C ASP A 154 -7.86 12.33 -14.63
N LYS A 155 -7.87 12.49 -15.96
CA LYS A 155 -6.95 11.80 -16.90
C LYS A 155 -5.47 12.07 -16.58
N LYS A 156 -5.16 13.18 -15.88
CA LYS A 156 -3.77 13.48 -15.46
C LYS A 156 -3.21 12.41 -14.52
N PHE A 157 -4.05 11.76 -13.70
CA PHE A 157 -3.61 10.72 -12.78
C PHE A 157 -3.09 9.47 -13.51
N LEU A 158 -3.72 9.10 -14.64
CA LEU A 158 -3.18 8.04 -15.50
C LEU A 158 -1.78 8.40 -16.03
N LYS A 159 -1.57 9.65 -16.44
CA LYS A 159 -0.26 10.12 -16.91
C LYS A 159 0.79 10.07 -15.79
N TRP A 160 0.42 10.51 -14.59
CA TRP A 160 1.34 10.48 -13.44
C TRP A 160 1.77 9.07 -13.07
N VAL A 161 0.81 8.14 -13.00
CA VAL A 161 1.11 6.75 -12.64
C VAL A 161 1.90 6.06 -13.76
N ALA A 162 1.61 6.34 -15.05
CA ALA A 162 2.38 5.79 -16.17
C ALA A 162 3.81 6.37 -16.26
N ALA A 163 4.06 7.54 -15.68
CA ALA A 163 5.37 8.20 -15.67
C ALA A 163 6.26 7.82 -14.47
N ILE A 164 5.80 6.93 -13.58
CA ILE A 164 6.64 6.44 -12.48
C ILE A 164 7.83 5.68 -13.07
N ASP A 165 9.04 6.16 -12.77
CA ASP A 165 10.27 5.49 -13.18
C ASP A 165 10.57 4.32 -12.24
N GLU A 166 10.24 3.13 -12.68
CA GLU A 166 10.49 1.89 -11.94
C GLU A 166 11.98 1.53 -11.79
N ASN A 167 12.85 2.13 -12.63
CA ASN A 167 14.29 1.88 -12.57
C ASN A 167 15.00 2.62 -11.42
N LEU A 168 14.28 3.55 -10.74
CA LEU A 168 14.76 4.17 -9.50
C LEU A 168 14.80 3.18 -8.32
N PHE A 169 14.17 2.01 -8.46
CA PHE A 169 14.05 0.98 -7.42
C PHE A 169 14.88 -0.22 -7.86
N ASP A 170 16.12 -0.27 -7.37
CA ASP A 170 17.12 -1.25 -7.82
C ASP A 170 16.78 -2.67 -7.34
N ASP A 171 17.15 -3.66 -8.17
CA ASP A 171 16.96 -5.09 -7.83
C ASP A 171 18.03 -5.56 -6.80
N SER A 172 19.01 -4.72 -6.45
CA SER A 172 20.20 -5.09 -5.69
C SER A 172 20.11 -4.85 -4.17
N ASP A 173 19.12 -4.10 -3.67
CA ASP A 173 19.09 -3.66 -2.27
C ASP A 173 17.95 -4.28 -1.42
N THR A 174 17.76 -5.59 -1.49
CA THR A 174 17.18 -6.31 -0.35
C THR A 174 18.29 -6.59 0.65
N GLY A 175 18.57 -5.60 1.51
CA GLY A 175 19.59 -5.68 2.55
C GLY A 175 19.37 -6.81 3.55
N CYS A 176 19.74 -8.02 3.15
CA CYS A 176 20.08 -9.14 4.01
C CYS A 176 21.44 -9.65 3.60
N ALA A 177 22.48 -8.90 3.98
CA ALA A 177 23.84 -9.42 4.00
C ALA A 177 23.91 -10.58 5.00
N GLY A 178 24.12 -11.80 4.49
CA GLY A 178 24.56 -12.94 5.28
C GLY A 178 23.63 -14.14 5.32
N SER A 179 23.45 -14.87 4.23
CA SER A 179 23.34 -16.33 4.29
C SER A 179 23.66 -16.94 2.92
N SER A 180 24.81 -17.60 2.86
CA SER A 180 25.16 -18.57 1.83
C SER A 180 24.21 -19.77 1.91
N LYS A 181 23.22 -19.87 1.03
CA LYS A 181 22.45 -21.10 0.78
C LYS A 181 22.18 -21.30 -0.71
N PRO A 182 22.19 -22.54 -1.20
CA PRO A 182 22.24 -22.86 -2.62
C PRO A 182 20.89 -22.71 -3.34
N ALA A 183 20.99 -22.40 -4.63
CA ALA A 183 19.93 -22.22 -5.60
C ALA A 183 18.83 -23.28 -5.56
N LYS A 184 17.64 -22.87 -5.14
CA LYS A 184 16.27 -23.27 -5.56
C LYS A 184 15.21 -22.50 -4.76
N GLN A 185 15.46 -21.22 -4.46
CA GLN A 185 14.42 -20.33 -3.96
C GLN A 185 14.08 -19.33 -5.08
N THR A 186 12.78 -19.21 -5.38
CA THR A 186 12.25 -18.08 -6.14
C THR A 186 12.82 -16.79 -5.55
N ALA A 187 13.50 -16.00 -6.37
CA ALA A 187 14.10 -14.74 -5.94
C ALA A 187 13.10 -13.92 -5.13
N MET A 188 13.57 -13.31 -4.03
CA MET A 188 12.73 -12.44 -3.19
C MET A 188 12.16 -11.31 -4.04
N PRO A 189 10.87 -10.95 -3.88
CA PRO A 189 10.32 -9.80 -4.58
C PRO A 189 11.09 -8.54 -4.20
N THR A 190 11.53 -7.79 -5.21
CA THR A 190 12.31 -6.56 -5.06
C THR A 190 11.41 -5.34 -4.84
N ASP A 191 11.99 -4.23 -4.42
CA ASP A 191 11.29 -2.94 -4.33
C ASP A 191 10.68 -2.53 -5.67
N ARG A 192 11.42 -2.76 -6.77
CA ARG A 192 10.94 -2.57 -8.14
C ARG A 192 9.68 -3.38 -8.41
N TYR A 193 9.67 -4.66 -8.03
CA TYR A 193 8.49 -5.51 -8.18
C TYR A 193 7.26 -4.94 -7.48
N TYR A 194 7.41 -4.41 -6.25
CA TYR A 194 6.28 -3.85 -5.50
C TYR A 194 5.75 -2.55 -6.11
N VAL A 195 6.61 -1.73 -6.70
CA VAL A 195 6.20 -0.53 -7.46
C VAL A 195 5.52 -0.93 -8.77
N GLN A 196 6.10 -1.83 -9.55
CA GLN A 196 5.49 -2.36 -10.78
C GLN A 196 4.11 -2.95 -10.51
N MET A 197 3.97 -3.73 -9.43
CA MET A 197 2.73 -4.39 -9.06
C MET A 197 1.61 -3.39 -8.74
N VAL A 198 1.90 -2.30 -8.01
CA VAL A 198 0.87 -1.31 -7.69
C VAL A 198 0.46 -0.49 -8.92
N VAL A 199 1.40 -0.19 -9.83
CA VAL A 199 1.08 0.46 -11.12
C VAL A 199 0.18 -0.43 -11.96
N ALA A 200 0.52 -1.72 -12.08
CA ALA A 200 -0.32 -2.69 -12.79
C ALA A 200 -1.72 -2.82 -12.17
N TRP A 201 -1.81 -2.84 -10.84
CA TRP A 201 -3.09 -2.89 -10.12
C TRP A 201 -3.92 -1.61 -10.33
N TYR A 202 -3.27 -0.45 -10.31
CA TYR A 202 -3.92 0.83 -10.60
C TYR A 202 -4.55 0.82 -12.01
N PHE A 203 -3.79 0.45 -13.04
CA PHE A 203 -4.30 0.41 -14.42
C PHE A 203 -5.38 -0.66 -14.61
N ALA A 204 -5.27 -1.82 -13.99
CA ALA A 204 -6.33 -2.83 -14.01
C ALA A 204 -7.63 -2.32 -13.37
N THR A 205 -7.52 -1.55 -12.27
CA THR A 205 -8.68 -0.93 -11.61
C THR A 205 -9.22 0.24 -12.46
N ALA A 206 -8.34 1.03 -13.08
CA ALA A 206 -8.73 2.10 -13.98
C ALA A 206 -9.46 1.57 -15.22
N LEU A 207 -9.03 0.45 -15.81
CA LEU A 207 -9.76 -0.23 -16.89
C LEU A 207 -11.18 -0.63 -16.48
N ALA A 208 -11.38 -1.05 -15.23
CA ALA A 208 -12.70 -1.41 -14.72
C ALA A 208 -13.63 -0.22 -14.46
N LYS A 209 -13.06 0.96 -14.17
CA LYS A 209 -13.83 2.15 -13.76
C LYS A 209 -13.86 3.25 -14.82
N GLN A 210 -12.82 3.36 -15.64
CA GLN A 210 -12.55 4.43 -16.58
C GLN A 210 -12.01 3.86 -17.90
N TRP A 211 -12.71 2.90 -18.48
CA TRP A 211 -12.26 2.14 -19.64
C TRP A 211 -11.73 3.02 -20.77
N ASP A 212 -12.52 3.99 -21.24
CA ASP A 212 -12.18 4.82 -22.38
C ASP A 212 -10.91 5.67 -22.16
N ALA A 213 -10.65 6.05 -20.91
CA ALA A 213 -9.46 6.81 -20.56
C ALA A 213 -8.23 5.92 -20.35
N ALA A 214 -8.39 4.71 -19.79
CA ALA A 214 -7.31 3.80 -19.44
C ALA A 214 -6.90 2.88 -20.62
N PHE A 215 -7.85 2.43 -21.43
CA PHE A 215 -7.61 1.51 -22.54
C PHE A 215 -6.53 1.96 -23.54
N PRO A 216 -6.43 3.27 -23.92
CA PRO A 216 -5.36 3.75 -24.78
C PRO A 216 -3.94 3.49 -24.25
N TYR A 217 -3.74 3.37 -22.95
CA TYR A 217 -2.41 3.02 -22.36
C TYR A 217 -2.02 1.58 -22.69
N ILE A 218 -3.00 0.69 -22.74
CA ILE A 218 -2.78 -0.73 -23.13
C ILE A 218 -2.67 -0.84 -24.65
N LYS A 219 -3.64 -0.32 -25.40
CA LYS A 219 -3.67 -0.38 -26.86
C LYS A 219 -2.38 0.16 -27.49
N ASN A 220 -1.86 1.25 -26.98
CA ASN A 220 -0.68 1.93 -27.53
C ASN A 220 0.63 1.56 -26.78
N ARG A 221 0.62 0.49 -25.96
CA ARG A 221 1.80 -0.02 -25.20
C ARG A 221 2.57 1.09 -24.46
N ARG A 222 1.85 1.97 -23.72
CA ARG A 222 2.44 3.10 -23.00
C ARG A 222 3.00 2.74 -21.63
N LEU A 223 2.90 1.50 -21.21
CA LEU A 223 3.46 0.95 -19.97
C LEU A 223 4.65 0.07 -20.31
N SER A 224 5.59 -0.10 -19.37
CA SER A 224 6.70 -1.03 -19.56
C SER A 224 6.18 -2.46 -19.82
N PRO A 225 6.95 -3.31 -20.50
CA PRO A 225 6.46 -4.64 -20.91
C PRO A 225 5.90 -5.47 -19.76
N TRP A 226 6.58 -5.46 -18.60
CA TRP A 226 6.14 -6.21 -17.42
C TRP A 226 4.82 -5.66 -16.85
N ILE A 227 4.75 -4.32 -16.64
CA ILE A 227 3.55 -3.65 -16.13
C ILE A 227 2.38 -3.86 -17.10
N HIS A 228 2.61 -3.77 -18.41
CA HIS A 228 1.61 -4.01 -19.44
C HIS A 228 0.99 -5.41 -19.33
N ALA A 229 1.82 -6.45 -19.36
CA ALA A 229 1.37 -7.84 -19.26
C ALA A 229 0.65 -8.11 -17.92
N LYS A 230 1.19 -7.60 -16.81
CA LYS A 230 0.61 -7.76 -15.48
C LYS A 230 -0.72 -7.00 -15.34
N THR A 231 -0.86 -5.84 -15.96
CA THR A 231 -2.14 -5.08 -16.01
C THR A 231 -3.21 -5.90 -16.71
N ILE A 232 -2.91 -6.45 -17.88
CA ILE A 232 -3.84 -7.30 -18.64
C ILE A 232 -4.25 -8.53 -17.82
N GLN A 233 -3.26 -9.21 -17.20
CA GLN A 233 -3.55 -10.35 -16.35
C GLN A 233 -4.54 -9.97 -15.24
N LYS A 234 -4.25 -8.92 -14.44
CA LYS A 234 -5.11 -8.49 -13.34
C LYS A 234 -6.48 -7.97 -13.78
N ALA A 235 -6.55 -7.30 -14.92
CA ALA A 235 -7.83 -6.89 -15.49
C ALA A 235 -8.69 -8.10 -15.88
N CYS A 236 -8.08 -9.13 -16.51
CA CYS A 236 -8.79 -10.36 -16.87
C CYS A 236 -9.24 -11.20 -15.66
N GLU A 237 -8.56 -11.10 -14.51
CA GLU A 237 -8.96 -11.71 -13.24
C GLU A 237 -10.19 -11.00 -12.61
N SER A 238 -10.41 -9.73 -12.97
CA SER A 238 -11.49 -8.92 -12.38
C SER A 238 -12.86 -9.31 -12.94
N TYR A 239 -13.84 -9.47 -12.06
CA TYR A 239 -15.26 -9.64 -12.45
C TYR A 239 -15.89 -8.33 -12.98
N ARG A 240 -15.25 -7.18 -12.78
CA ARG A 240 -15.72 -5.86 -13.25
C ARG A 240 -15.41 -5.60 -14.73
N ILE A 241 -14.57 -6.41 -15.36
CA ILE A 241 -14.22 -6.33 -16.77
C ILE A 241 -15.13 -7.31 -17.51
N THR A 242 -15.82 -6.85 -18.57
CA THR A 242 -16.75 -7.70 -19.35
C THR A 242 -16.01 -8.78 -20.13
N ALA A 243 -16.75 -9.79 -20.60
CA ALA A 243 -16.17 -10.87 -21.40
C ALA A 243 -15.55 -10.34 -22.69
N GLU A 244 -16.22 -9.40 -23.37
CA GLU A 244 -15.77 -8.75 -24.59
C GLU A 244 -14.48 -7.95 -24.36
N GLN A 245 -14.45 -7.16 -23.27
CA GLN A 245 -13.25 -6.42 -22.86
C GLN A 245 -12.07 -7.35 -22.58
N LYS A 246 -12.31 -8.51 -21.93
CA LYS A 246 -11.26 -9.51 -21.68
C LYS A 246 -10.71 -10.11 -22.98
N VAL A 247 -11.56 -10.35 -23.99
CA VAL A 247 -11.10 -10.82 -25.31
C VAL A 247 -10.17 -9.79 -25.94
N VAL A 248 -10.59 -8.51 -25.95
CA VAL A 248 -9.77 -7.41 -26.49
C VAL A 248 -8.44 -7.29 -25.75
N LEU A 249 -8.45 -7.35 -24.41
CA LEU A 249 -7.22 -7.25 -23.62
C LEU A 249 -6.26 -8.41 -23.87
N ARG A 250 -6.75 -9.65 -23.97
CA ARG A 250 -5.92 -10.84 -24.26
C ARG A 250 -5.25 -10.77 -25.62
N ALA A 251 -5.88 -10.15 -26.61
CA ALA A 251 -5.29 -9.96 -27.94
C ALA A 251 -4.14 -8.93 -27.94
N LEU A 252 -3.97 -8.16 -26.85
CA LEU A 252 -2.92 -7.14 -26.66
C LEU A 252 -1.81 -7.58 -25.70
N ALA A 253 -1.90 -8.79 -25.12
CA ALA A 253 -0.95 -9.31 -24.14
C ALA A 253 0.46 -9.56 -24.72
#